data_bcf0ae6a0179f66cf7fdc2704c6e9378
#
_entry.id   bcf0ae6a0179f66cf7fdc2704c6e9378
#
_cell.length_a   1.000
_cell.length_b   1.000
_cell.length_c   1.000
_cell.angle_alpha   90.00
_cell.angle_beta   90.00
_cell.angle_gamma   90.00
#
_symmetry.space_group_name_H-M   'P 1'
#
loop_
_entity.id
_entity.type
_entity.pdbx_description
1 polymer ?
#
loop_
_entity_poly.entity_id
_entity_poly.type
_entity_poly.pdbx_seq_one_letter_code
_entity_poly.pdbx_strand_id
1 'polypeptide(L)'
;YLNLDWKPVPIIPKFVDIVVNGINSKNYDIKAYAQDPYSLKQRTTYMSNVVKDMYAGDIMNFAKQYTGEDFSKSNIPTSQLPRSKEELELHMQLSYKQSIEIAEEEVIDNVLAFNKYDLINRRVTEDITVLGIGALKTNFNKSEGVVVEYVDPANLVYSYTNDPNFEDIWYVGEIKSLTLPEIKKQFPYLTDEELEKMARYPGRQGYISNPNYDNDLIQLLYFEYKTYHDQVFKIKTTENGLEKTLQKEDFFNPPPSDNFNRVSRSIEVLYSGVKVMGAPQMLKWEMSENMTRPKSDLTKVHMNYAICAPHLYQGRIDSLVGRITSFADMIQLTSLKLQQVIQRMVPDGVFVDVDGLAEVDLGNGTNYNPQE
;
A
#
# COMPACT_ATOMS: atom_id res chain seq x y z
N TYR A 1 21.23 13.28 46.82
CA TYR A 1 20.88 12.59 45.56
C TYR A 1 19.44 12.90 45.23
N LEU A 2 19.18 13.54 44.04
CA LEU A 2 17.83 13.77 43.54
C LEU A 2 17.29 12.46 43.00
N ASN A 3 16.20 11.96 43.52
CA ASN A 3 15.53 10.75 43.03
C ASN A 3 14.62 11.11 41.85
N LEU A 4 15.22 11.34 40.66
CA LEU A 4 14.50 11.71 39.44
C LEU A 4 14.04 10.44 38.72
N ASP A 5 12.80 10.45 38.24
CA ASP A 5 12.32 9.40 37.32
C ASP A 5 12.78 9.73 35.90
N TRP A 6 13.75 8.91 35.42
CA TRP A 6 14.34 9.03 34.08
C TRP A 6 13.53 8.32 33.00
N LYS A 7 12.40 7.70 33.34
CA LYS A 7 11.56 7.04 32.33
C LYS A 7 11.04 8.05 31.32
N PRO A 8 11.15 7.76 30.04
CA PRO A 8 10.60 8.65 29.01
C PRO A 8 9.08 8.80 29.17
N VAL A 9 8.58 10.01 29.01
CA VAL A 9 7.13 10.26 28.98
C VAL A 9 6.58 9.70 27.66
N PRO A 10 5.68 8.70 27.64
CA PRO A 10 5.25 7.99 26.43
C PRO A 10 4.20 8.79 25.66
N ILE A 11 4.60 9.93 25.06
CA ILE A 11 3.71 10.81 24.29
C ILE A 11 3.59 10.34 22.86
N ILE A 12 4.72 9.99 22.22
CA ILE A 12 4.76 9.61 20.82
C ILE A 12 3.86 8.41 20.49
N PRO A 13 3.88 7.30 21.26
CA PRO A 13 3.01 6.14 20.98
C PRO A 13 1.52 6.53 20.93
N LYS A 14 1.08 7.38 21.84
CA LYS A 14 -0.31 7.85 21.89
C LYS A 14 -0.70 8.61 20.60
N PHE A 15 0.18 9.47 20.09
CA PHE A 15 -0.08 10.20 18.86
C PHE A 15 -0.04 9.28 17.63
N VAL A 16 0.88 8.32 17.59
CA VAL A 16 0.93 7.29 16.53
C VAL A 16 -0.38 6.51 16.49
N ASP A 17 -0.87 6.04 17.65
CA ASP A 17 -2.14 5.32 17.73
C ASP A 17 -3.34 6.15 17.24
N ILE A 18 -3.37 7.44 17.57
CA ILE A 18 -4.44 8.35 17.12
C ILE A 18 -4.40 8.49 15.59
N VAL A 19 -3.22 8.71 15.01
CA VAL A 19 -3.05 8.87 13.55
C VAL A 19 -3.40 7.58 12.83
N VAL A 20 -2.87 6.44 13.26
CA VAL A 20 -3.11 5.13 12.64
C VAL A 20 -4.60 4.75 12.70
N ASN A 21 -5.25 4.93 13.84
CA ASN A 21 -6.69 4.63 13.97
C ASN A 21 -7.56 5.64 13.19
N GLY A 22 -7.13 6.89 13.05
CA GLY A 22 -7.84 7.91 12.27
C GLY A 22 -7.80 7.63 10.76
N ILE A 23 -6.66 7.14 10.24
CA ILE A 23 -6.48 6.82 8.82
C ILE A 23 -7.14 5.48 8.48
N ASN A 24 -7.16 4.51 9.41
CA ASN A 24 -7.76 3.19 9.20
C ASN A 24 -9.29 3.19 9.09
N SER A 25 -9.97 4.31 9.32
CA SER A 25 -11.37 4.40 8.93
C SER A 25 -11.48 4.22 7.41
N LYS A 26 -12.37 3.30 6.96
CA LYS A 26 -12.59 2.96 5.54
C LYS A 26 -12.99 4.23 4.77
N ASN A 27 -12.01 4.94 4.19
CA ASN A 27 -12.20 6.20 3.49
C ASN A 27 -12.23 6.04 1.97
N TYR A 28 -12.34 4.80 1.46
CA TYR A 28 -12.42 4.52 0.03
C TYR A 28 -13.68 3.75 -0.31
N ASP A 29 -14.24 4.07 -1.44
CA ASP A 29 -15.36 3.37 -2.06
C ASP A 29 -14.87 2.81 -3.41
N ILE A 30 -15.01 1.50 -3.60
CA ILE A 30 -14.55 0.83 -4.82
C ILE A 30 -15.68 0.84 -5.81
N LYS A 31 -15.44 1.40 -7.01
CA LYS A 31 -16.39 1.40 -8.12
C LYS A 31 -15.74 0.84 -9.37
N ALA A 32 -16.34 -0.19 -9.94
CA ALA A 32 -15.95 -0.77 -11.20
C ALA A 32 -16.76 -0.16 -12.35
N TYR A 33 -16.09 0.05 -13.47
CA TYR A 33 -16.73 0.54 -14.71
C TYR A 33 -16.27 -0.32 -15.88
N ALA A 34 -17.20 -1.02 -16.50
CA ALA A 34 -16.92 -1.80 -17.70
C ALA A 34 -16.64 -0.88 -18.89
N GLN A 35 -15.52 -1.13 -19.60
CA GLN A 35 -15.07 -0.33 -20.75
C GLN A 35 -15.07 -1.12 -22.06
N ASP A 36 -15.56 -2.35 -22.04
CA ASP A 36 -15.70 -3.14 -23.26
C ASP A 36 -16.77 -2.56 -24.20
N PRO A 37 -16.64 -2.75 -25.52
CA PRO A 37 -17.59 -2.16 -26.50
C PRO A 37 -19.03 -2.61 -26.29
N TYR A 38 -19.27 -3.82 -25.79
CA TYR A 38 -20.58 -4.34 -25.53
C TYR A 38 -21.26 -3.61 -24.36
N SER A 39 -20.57 -3.48 -23.24
CA SER A 39 -21.04 -2.78 -22.05
C SER A 39 -21.27 -1.28 -22.31
N LEU A 40 -20.39 -0.65 -23.09
CA LEU A 40 -20.58 0.73 -23.52
C LEU A 40 -21.84 0.89 -24.39
N LYS A 41 -22.09 -0.03 -25.31
CA LYS A 41 -23.31 -0.04 -26.12
C LYS A 41 -24.56 -0.21 -25.26
N GLN A 42 -24.56 -1.12 -24.29
CA GLN A 42 -25.68 -1.30 -23.37
C GLN A 42 -25.92 -0.04 -22.55
N ARG A 43 -24.89 0.59 -22.00
CA ARG A 43 -24.97 1.84 -21.25
C ARG A 43 -25.56 2.97 -22.11
N THR A 44 -25.08 3.12 -23.35
CA THR A 44 -25.59 4.12 -24.28
C THR A 44 -27.04 3.87 -24.66
N THR A 45 -27.42 2.60 -24.87
CA THR A 45 -28.81 2.21 -25.17
C THR A 45 -29.72 2.49 -23.99
N TYR A 46 -29.32 2.15 -22.78
CA TYR A 46 -30.06 2.44 -21.55
C TYR A 46 -30.24 3.95 -21.37
N MET A 47 -29.14 4.73 -21.47
CA MET A 47 -29.21 6.19 -21.40
C MET A 47 -30.17 6.77 -22.43
N SER A 48 -30.12 6.28 -23.67
CA SER A 48 -31.05 6.70 -24.74
C SER A 48 -32.52 6.37 -24.40
N ASN A 49 -32.78 5.23 -23.77
CA ASN A 49 -34.12 4.86 -23.36
C ASN A 49 -34.61 5.74 -22.19
N VAL A 50 -33.76 6.02 -21.19
CA VAL A 50 -34.11 6.95 -20.10
C VAL A 50 -34.39 8.34 -20.61
N VAL A 51 -33.59 8.85 -21.57
CA VAL A 51 -33.84 10.14 -22.20
C VAL A 51 -35.19 10.15 -22.94
N LYS A 52 -35.54 9.08 -23.67
CA LYS A 52 -36.85 8.96 -24.34
C LYS A 52 -37.97 8.97 -23.34
N ASP A 53 -37.84 8.22 -22.25
CA ASP A 53 -38.88 8.15 -21.20
C ASP A 53 -38.97 9.50 -20.45
N MET A 54 -37.87 10.22 -20.27
CA MET A 54 -37.85 11.55 -19.67
C MET A 54 -38.66 12.58 -20.49
N TYR A 55 -38.50 12.58 -21.83
CA TYR A 55 -39.25 13.50 -22.69
C TYR A 55 -40.71 13.03 -22.98
N ALA A 56 -40.95 11.73 -22.91
CA ALA A 56 -42.27 11.15 -23.15
C ALA A 56 -43.07 10.86 -21.87
N GLY A 57 -42.50 11.15 -20.69
CA GLY A 57 -43.06 10.77 -19.39
C GLY A 57 -44.50 11.19 -19.16
N ASP A 58 -44.85 12.42 -19.54
CA ASP A 58 -46.23 12.93 -19.39
C ASP A 58 -47.24 12.21 -20.32
N ILE A 59 -46.78 11.90 -21.55
CA ILE A 59 -47.60 11.15 -22.52
C ILE A 59 -47.77 9.69 -22.07
N MET A 60 -46.73 9.08 -21.53
CA MET A 60 -46.74 7.72 -21.02
C MET A 60 -47.65 7.58 -19.78
N ASN A 61 -47.62 8.58 -18.88
CA ASN A 61 -48.53 8.62 -17.73
C ASN A 61 -50.00 8.70 -18.14
N PHE A 62 -50.27 9.52 -19.15
CA PHE A 62 -51.62 9.63 -19.72
C PHE A 62 -52.04 8.30 -20.37
N ALA A 63 -51.19 7.68 -21.16
CA ALA A 63 -51.47 6.40 -21.79
C ALA A 63 -51.70 5.28 -20.74
N LYS A 64 -50.92 5.24 -19.68
CA LYS A 64 -51.06 4.29 -18.58
C LYS A 64 -52.41 4.42 -17.86
N GLN A 65 -52.91 5.64 -17.69
CA GLN A 65 -54.25 5.87 -17.11
C GLN A 65 -55.40 5.28 -17.96
N TYR A 66 -55.23 5.26 -19.29
CA TYR A 66 -56.26 4.75 -20.21
C TYR A 66 -56.17 3.25 -20.52
N THR A 67 -54.93 2.73 -20.65
CA THR A 67 -54.70 1.34 -21.09
C THR A 67 -54.36 0.39 -19.93
N GLY A 68 -53.93 0.92 -18.79
CA GLY A 68 -53.44 0.13 -17.65
C GLY A 68 -52.04 -0.49 -17.86
N GLU A 69 -51.44 -0.33 -19.05
CA GLU A 69 -50.12 -0.87 -19.38
C GLU A 69 -49.02 0.17 -19.23
N ASP A 70 -47.85 -0.30 -18.85
CA ASP A 70 -46.64 0.57 -18.71
C ASP A 70 -45.82 0.53 -19.99
N PHE A 71 -45.73 1.67 -20.67
CA PHE A 71 -45.00 1.84 -21.92
C PHE A 71 -43.54 2.34 -21.72
N SER A 72 -43.08 2.38 -20.46
CA SER A 72 -41.70 2.80 -20.19
C SER A 72 -40.70 1.81 -20.80
N LYS A 73 -39.63 2.33 -21.44
CA LYS A 73 -38.57 1.53 -22.05
C LYS A 73 -37.40 1.27 -21.11
N SER A 74 -37.27 2.10 -20.07
CA SER A 74 -36.19 2.02 -19.07
C SER A 74 -36.53 1.23 -17.85
N ASN A 75 -37.80 0.74 -17.70
CA ASN A 75 -38.32 0.08 -16.50
C ASN A 75 -38.17 0.91 -15.20
N ILE A 76 -37.99 2.21 -15.31
CA ILE A 76 -37.92 3.14 -14.18
C ILE A 76 -39.33 3.65 -13.88
N PRO A 77 -39.78 3.61 -12.61
CA PRO A 77 -41.04 4.23 -12.23
C PRO A 77 -41.06 5.71 -12.59
N THR A 78 -42.14 6.21 -13.15
CA THR A 78 -42.26 7.60 -13.65
C THR A 78 -41.99 8.64 -12.57
N SER A 79 -42.17 8.29 -11.28
CA SER A 79 -41.83 9.15 -10.12
C SER A 79 -40.34 9.33 -9.88
N GLN A 80 -39.51 8.42 -10.41
CA GLN A 80 -38.07 8.40 -10.26
C GLN A 80 -37.30 8.76 -11.54
N LEU A 81 -38.03 9.10 -12.60
CA LEU A 81 -37.41 9.54 -13.85
C LEU A 81 -36.67 10.89 -13.64
N PRO A 82 -35.43 11.02 -14.09
CA PRO A 82 -34.71 12.30 -14.04
C PRO A 82 -35.43 13.34 -14.90
N ARG A 83 -35.49 14.58 -14.41
CA ARG A 83 -36.17 15.71 -15.07
C ARG A 83 -35.22 16.65 -15.76
N SER A 84 -33.93 16.64 -15.38
CA SER A 84 -32.90 17.48 -15.96
C SER A 84 -31.73 16.61 -16.45
N LYS A 85 -30.85 17.22 -17.26
CA LYS A 85 -29.63 16.58 -17.72
C LYS A 85 -28.70 16.24 -16.56
N GLU A 86 -28.65 17.10 -15.54
CA GLU A 86 -27.82 16.91 -14.36
C GLU A 86 -28.35 15.75 -13.51
N GLU A 87 -29.65 15.63 -13.35
CA GLU A 87 -30.29 14.49 -12.68
C GLU A 87 -30.06 13.18 -13.44
N LEU A 88 -30.05 13.23 -14.78
CA LEU A 88 -29.74 12.07 -15.62
C LEU A 88 -28.28 11.62 -15.42
N GLU A 89 -27.32 12.55 -15.39
CA GLU A 89 -25.93 12.23 -15.13
C GLU A 89 -25.75 11.63 -13.72
N LEU A 90 -26.45 12.19 -12.74
CA LEU A 90 -26.48 11.66 -11.37
C LEU A 90 -27.10 10.26 -11.29
N HIS A 91 -28.22 10.03 -11.99
CA HIS A 91 -28.85 8.73 -12.10
C HIS A 91 -27.92 7.68 -12.72
N MET A 92 -27.23 8.06 -13.81
CA MET A 92 -26.25 7.17 -14.47
C MET A 92 -25.04 6.86 -13.61
N GLN A 93 -24.67 7.73 -12.68
CA GLN A 93 -23.57 7.50 -11.74
C GLN A 93 -23.97 6.68 -10.52
N LEU A 94 -25.16 6.91 -9.98
CA LEU A 94 -25.58 6.33 -8.71
C LEU A 94 -26.45 5.07 -8.86
N SER A 95 -27.32 5.06 -9.86
CA SER A 95 -28.38 4.03 -9.97
C SER A 95 -28.13 3.02 -11.08
N TYR A 96 -27.39 3.41 -12.13
CA TYR A 96 -27.10 2.50 -13.23
C TYR A 96 -25.82 1.72 -12.96
N LYS A 97 -25.98 0.40 -12.79
CA LYS A 97 -24.85 -0.54 -12.72
C LYS A 97 -25.16 -1.76 -13.58
N GLN A 98 -24.15 -2.21 -14.30
CA GLN A 98 -24.24 -3.47 -15.03
C GLN A 98 -23.90 -4.65 -14.12
N SER A 99 -24.44 -5.83 -14.42
CA SER A 99 -24.16 -7.05 -13.66
C SER A 99 -22.67 -7.39 -13.59
N ILE A 100 -21.91 -7.10 -14.64
CA ILE A 100 -20.47 -7.29 -14.69
C ILE A 100 -19.74 -6.32 -13.74
N GLU A 101 -20.18 -5.06 -13.66
CA GLU A 101 -19.59 -4.05 -12.76
C GLU A 101 -19.83 -4.43 -11.30
N ILE A 102 -21.03 -4.93 -10.98
CA ILE A 102 -21.36 -5.42 -9.63
C ILE A 102 -20.52 -6.65 -9.28
N ALA A 103 -20.36 -7.58 -10.23
CA ALA A 103 -19.53 -8.76 -10.02
C ALA A 103 -18.04 -8.41 -9.81
N GLU A 104 -17.52 -7.43 -10.55
CA GLU A 104 -16.14 -6.95 -10.39
C GLU A 104 -15.93 -6.29 -9.02
N GLU A 105 -16.87 -5.46 -8.55
CA GLU A 105 -16.82 -4.85 -7.22
C GLU A 105 -16.82 -5.93 -6.13
N GLU A 106 -17.71 -6.92 -6.21
CA GLU A 106 -17.80 -8.03 -5.27
C GLU A 106 -16.52 -8.90 -5.27
N VAL A 107 -15.94 -9.16 -6.45
CA VAL A 107 -14.68 -9.91 -6.56
C VAL A 107 -13.53 -9.14 -5.88
N ILE A 108 -13.44 -7.82 -6.08
CA ILE A 108 -12.40 -7.02 -5.43
C ILE A 108 -12.57 -7.03 -3.91
N ASP A 109 -13.79 -6.83 -3.41
CA ASP A 109 -14.09 -6.88 -1.97
C ASP A 109 -13.75 -8.26 -1.38
N ASN A 110 -14.09 -9.35 -2.07
CA ASN A 110 -13.75 -10.71 -1.66
C ASN A 110 -12.23 -10.95 -1.64
N VAL A 111 -11.48 -10.45 -2.64
CA VAL A 111 -10.01 -10.55 -2.67
C VAL A 111 -9.40 -9.77 -1.50
N LEU A 112 -9.88 -8.57 -1.20
CA LEU A 112 -9.40 -7.79 -0.06
C LEU A 112 -9.71 -8.48 1.28
N ALA A 113 -10.91 -9.02 1.44
CA ALA A 113 -11.32 -9.76 2.64
C ALA A 113 -10.50 -11.05 2.83
N PHE A 114 -10.28 -11.83 1.76
CA PHE A 114 -9.47 -13.06 1.78
C PHE A 114 -8.03 -12.78 2.22
N ASN A 115 -7.42 -11.71 1.72
CA ASN A 115 -6.08 -11.29 2.07
C ASN A 115 -5.98 -10.57 3.41
N LYS A 116 -7.10 -10.35 4.12
CA LYS A 116 -7.16 -9.57 5.37
C LYS A 116 -6.50 -8.19 5.21
N TYR A 117 -6.85 -7.52 4.11
CA TYR A 117 -6.24 -6.26 3.71
C TYR A 117 -6.30 -5.19 4.79
N ASP A 118 -7.33 -5.16 5.63
CA ASP A 118 -7.46 -4.20 6.73
C ASP A 118 -6.29 -4.31 7.72
N LEU A 119 -5.80 -5.53 8.01
CA LEU A 119 -4.65 -5.74 8.87
C LEU A 119 -3.34 -5.29 8.21
N ILE A 120 -3.19 -5.59 6.92
CA ILE A 120 -2.03 -5.15 6.13
C ILE A 120 -2.01 -3.63 6.04
N ASN A 121 -3.15 -3.00 5.73
CA ASN A 121 -3.28 -1.55 5.63
C ASN A 121 -2.95 -0.85 6.95
N ARG A 122 -3.41 -1.39 8.08
CA ARG A 122 -3.08 -0.87 9.40
C ARG A 122 -1.57 -0.88 9.64
N ARG A 123 -0.90 -1.99 9.32
CA ARG A 123 0.55 -2.12 9.48
C ARG A 123 1.33 -1.18 8.57
N VAL A 124 0.93 -1.08 7.30
CA VAL A 124 1.53 -0.14 6.34
C VAL A 124 1.35 1.31 6.80
N THR A 125 0.18 1.66 7.32
CA THR A 125 -0.09 3.00 7.86
C THR A 125 0.78 3.31 9.09
N GLU A 126 1.01 2.32 9.96
CA GLU A 126 1.92 2.44 11.08
C GLU A 126 3.35 2.68 10.60
N ASP A 127 3.84 1.90 9.62
CA ASP A 127 5.17 2.08 9.03
C ASP A 127 5.33 3.45 8.38
N ILE A 128 4.35 3.93 7.61
CA ILE A 128 4.38 5.28 7.02
C ILE A 128 4.46 6.34 8.12
N THR A 129 3.76 6.16 9.23
CA THR A 129 3.76 7.12 10.34
C THR A 129 5.10 7.12 11.08
N VAL A 130 5.66 5.94 11.36
CA VAL A 130 6.87 5.77 12.17
C VAL A 130 8.14 5.88 11.34
N LEU A 131 8.21 5.21 10.20
CA LEU A 131 9.39 5.13 9.34
C LEU A 131 9.35 6.14 8.19
N GLY A 132 8.16 6.60 7.80
CA GLY A 132 7.95 7.48 6.65
C GLY A 132 7.79 6.77 5.32
N ILE A 133 7.85 5.44 5.29
CA ILE A 133 7.71 4.61 4.09
C ILE A 133 6.88 3.38 4.42
N GLY A 134 5.99 3.01 3.52
CA GLY A 134 5.21 1.79 3.60
C GLY A 134 5.24 1.05 2.27
N ALA A 135 5.20 -0.27 2.31
CA ALA A 135 5.26 -1.10 1.13
C ALA A 135 4.32 -2.31 1.23
N LEU A 136 3.74 -2.65 0.09
CA LEU A 136 2.99 -3.89 -0.09
C LEU A 136 3.33 -4.50 -1.45
N LYS A 137 3.13 -5.80 -1.57
CA LYS A 137 3.35 -6.55 -2.80
C LYS A 137 2.07 -7.25 -3.22
N THR A 138 1.73 -7.13 -4.49
CA THR A 138 0.63 -7.89 -5.09
C THR A 138 1.22 -8.99 -5.95
N ASN A 139 0.83 -10.22 -5.70
CA ASN A 139 1.27 -11.38 -6.45
C ASN A 139 0.07 -12.17 -6.97
N PHE A 140 0.27 -12.96 -8.02
CA PHE A 140 -0.74 -13.85 -8.55
C PHE A 140 -0.27 -15.30 -8.43
N ASN A 141 -1.05 -16.10 -7.72
CA ASN A 141 -0.82 -17.53 -7.58
C ASN A 141 -2.00 -18.29 -8.21
N LYS A 142 -1.70 -19.29 -9.04
CA LYS A 142 -2.75 -20.09 -9.72
C LYS A 142 -3.67 -20.85 -8.76
N SER A 143 -3.22 -21.13 -7.54
CA SER A 143 -3.99 -21.82 -6.52
C SER A 143 -4.81 -20.91 -5.62
N GLU A 144 -4.33 -19.70 -5.34
CA GLU A 144 -4.90 -18.77 -4.37
C GLU A 144 -5.48 -17.50 -5.03
N GLY A 145 -5.18 -17.30 -6.31
CA GLY A 145 -5.59 -16.10 -7.03
C GLY A 145 -4.67 -14.92 -6.74
N VAL A 146 -5.26 -13.74 -6.53
CA VAL A 146 -4.52 -12.51 -6.20
C VAL A 146 -4.21 -12.49 -4.71
N VAL A 147 -2.91 -12.46 -4.39
CA VAL A 147 -2.38 -12.39 -3.03
C VAL A 147 -1.76 -11.03 -2.78
N VAL A 148 -2.15 -10.38 -1.69
CA VAL A 148 -1.59 -9.12 -1.23
C VAL A 148 -0.76 -9.39 0.02
N GLU A 149 0.53 -9.09 -0.04
CA GLU A 149 1.48 -9.32 1.05
C GLU A 149 2.01 -7.99 1.60
N TYR A 150 2.20 -7.95 2.90
CA TYR A 150 2.94 -6.88 3.54
C TYR A 150 4.43 -7.04 3.26
N VAL A 151 5.11 -5.93 2.97
CA VAL A 151 6.57 -5.88 2.79
C VAL A 151 7.16 -5.01 3.89
N ASP A 152 8.11 -5.58 4.64
CA ASP A 152 8.81 -4.86 5.69
C ASP A 152 9.78 -3.82 5.08
N PRO A 153 9.60 -2.52 5.35
CA PRO A 153 10.48 -1.48 4.82
C PRO A 153 11.96 -1.65 5.18
N ALA A 154 12.26 -2.31 6.30
CA ALA A 154 13.64 -2.59 6.72
C ALA A 154 14.38 -3.53 5.76
N ASN A 155 13.63 -4.39 5.07
CA ASN A 155 14.15 -5.39 4.14
C ASN A 155 13.96 -4.99 2.68
N LEU A 156 13.46 -3.79 2.42
CA LEU A 156 13.17 -3.29 1.08
C LEU A 156 14.43 -2.71 0.41
N VAL A 157 14.64 -3.08 -0.84
CA VAL A 157 15.73 -2.58 -1.69
C VAL A 157 15.12 -1.98 -2.95
N TYR A 158 15.47 -0.74 -3.30
CA TYR A 158 14.90 -0.05 -4.46
C TYR A 158 15.93 0.87 -5.13
N SER A 159 15.67 1.24 -6.39
CA SER A 159 16.47 2.23 -7.10
C SER A 159 16.20 3.63 -6.60
N TYR A 160 17.16 4.54 -6.80
CA TYR A 160 16.96 5.95 -6.45
C TYR A 160 15.74 6.53 -7.16
N THR A 161 14.92 7.26 -6.40
CA THR A 161 13.73 7.96 -6.89
C THR A 161 13.53 9.28 -6.14
N ASN A 162 12.83 10.21 -6.78
CA ASN A 162 12.30 11.41 -6.16
C ASN A 162 10.76 11.41 -6.13
N ASP A 163 10.13 10.37 -6.68
CA ASP A 163 8.68 10.24 -6.70
C ASP A 163 8.17 9.60 -5.40
N PRO A 164 7.27 10.26 -4.66
CA PRO A 164 6.66 9.71 -3.45
C PRO A 164 5.95 8.37 -3.63
N ASN A 165 5.49 8.07 -4.85
CA ASN A 165 4.78 6.83 -5.20
C ASN A 165 5.68 5.77 -5.83
N PHE A 166 6.97 6.06 -6.03
CA PHE A 166 7.95 5.13 -6.59
C PHE A 166 7.58 4.56 -7.98
N GLU A 167 6.91 5.34 -8.82
CA GLU A 167 6.52 4.87 -10.16
C GLU A 167 7.70 4.84 -11.14
N ASP A 168 8.72 5.68 -10.92
CA ASP A 168 9.91 5.85 -11.75
C ASP A 168 11.05 4.86 -11.45
N ILE A 169 10.88 3.96 -10.48
CA ILE A 169 11.92 3.00 -10.10
C ILE A 169 12.17 1.95 -11.18
N TRP A 170 13.45 1.57 -11.31
CA TRP A 170 13.91 0.56 -12.25
C TRP A 170 13.95 -0.84 -11.67
N TYR A 171 14.26 -0.96 -10.39
CA TYR A 171 14.26 -2.22 -9.67
C TYR A 171 13.76 -2.03 -8.26
N VAL A 172 13.17 -3.08 -7.76
CA VAL A 172 12.72 -3.22 -6.38
C VAL A 172 12.92 -4.65 -5.93
N GLY A 173 13.19 -4.86 -4.67
CA GLY A 173 13.30 -6.18 -4.08
C GLY A 173 13.10 -6.17 -2.58
N GLU A 174 12.91 -7.36 -2.05
CA GLU A 174 12.78 -7.61 -0.61
C GLU A 174 13.69 -8.76 -0.18
N ILE A 175 14.26 -8.65 1.01
CA ILE A 175 15.05 -9.72 1.60
C ILE A 175 14.16 -10.49 2.57
N LYS A 176 13.88 -11.76 2.26
CA LYS A 176 13.12 -12.66 3.14
C LYS A 176 14.04 -13.70 3.75
N SER A 177 13.89 -13.95 5.06
CA SER A 177 14.58 -15.03 5.77
C SER A 177 13.64 -16.23 5.83
N LEU A 178 14.01 -17.33 5.19
CA LEU A 178 13.21 -18.55 5.08
C LEU A 178 13.98 -19.75 5.58
N THR A 179 13.26 -20.75 6.07
CA THR A 179 13.82 -22.04 6.43
C THR A 179 14.02 -22.93 5.19
N LEU A 180 14.94 -23.90 5.27
CA LEU A 180 15.17 -24.85 4.19
C LEU A 180 13.89 -25.59 3.70
N PRO A 181 13.00 -26.08 4.59
CA PRO A 181 11.75 -26.70 4.18
C PRO A 181 10.82 -25.74 3.41
N GLU A 182 10.77 -24.46 3.78
CA GLU A 182 9.98 -23.45 3.07
C GLU A 182 10.56 -23.19 1.66
N ILE A 183 11.89 -23.12 1.56
CA ILE A 183 12.56 -22.96 0.25
C ILE A 183 12.26 -24.17 -0.63
N LYS A 184 12.34 -25.40 -0.10
CA LYS A 184 12.01 -26.62 -0.85
C LYS A 184 10.54 -26.65 -1.30
N LYS A 185 9.63 -26.13 -0.46
CA LYS A 185 8.20 -26.00 -0.82
C LYS A 185 7.99 -25.01 -1.98
N GLN A 186 8.69 -23.88 -1.97
CA GLN A 186 8.57 -22.85 -3.01
C GLN A 186 9.29 -23.25 -4.31
N PHE A 187 10.41 -23.97 -4.20
CA PHE A 187 11.24 -24.40 -5.33
C PHE A 187 11.44 -25.93 -5.34
N PRO A 188 10.42 -26.72 -5.69
CA PRO A 188 10.46 -28.18 -5.59
C PRO A 188 11.46 -28.84 -6.54
N TYR A 189 11.98 -28.11 -7.52
CA TYR A 189 12.99 -28.60 -8.47
C TYR A 189 14.42 -28.61 -7.90
N LEU A 190 14.66 -28.03 -6.72
CA LEU A 190 15.98 -28.03 -6.09
C LEU A 190 16.34 -29.41 -5.55
N THR A 191 17.57 -29.81 -5.84
CA THR A 191 18.13 -31.06 -5.31
C THR A 191 18.56 -30.90 -3.85
N ASP A 192 18.61 -32.00 -3.12
CA ASP A 192 19.04 -31.98 -1.71
C ASP A 192 20.50 -31.51 -1.56
N GLU A 193 21.36 -31.78 -2.55
CA GLU A 193 22.75 -31.27 -2.58
C GLU A 193 22.82 -29.76 -2.72
N GLU A 194 21.92 -29.17 -3.49
CA GLU A 194 21.83 -27.70 -3.65
C GLU A 194 21.30 -27.04 -2.37
N LEU A 195 20.33 -27.68 -1.70
CA LEU A 195 19.83 -27.24 -0.42
C LEU A 195 20.90 -27.27 0.68
N GLU A 196 21.72 -28.33 0.71
CA GLU A 196 22.85 -28.39 1.65
C GLU A 196 23.92 -27.32 1.36
N LYS A 197 24.16 -27.01 0.08
CA LYS A 197 25.07 -25.90 -0.27
C LYS A 197 24.51 -24.56 0.21
N MET A 198 23.20 -24.34 0.07
CA MET A 198 22.55 -23.13 0.56
C MET A 198 22.58 -23.03 2.08
N ALA A 199 22.43 -24.13 2.82
CA ALA A 199 22.54 -24.16 4.26
C ALA A 199 23.91 -23.68 4.80
N ARG A 200 24.94 -23.71 3.97
CA ARG A 200 26.28 -23.18 4.31
C ARG A 200 26.34 -21.66 4.29
N TYR A 201 25.32 -20.98 3.73
CA TYR A 201 25.21 -19.52 3.70
C TYR A 201 24.05 -19.05 4.59
N PRO A 202 24.11 -19.27 5.92
CA PRO A 202 23.09 -18.76 6.83
C PRO A 202 23.07 -17.25 6.72
N GLY A 203 21.88 -16.67 6.74
CA GLY A 203 21.70 -15.24 6.73
C GLY A 203 22.49 -14.62 7.87
N ARG A 204 23.29 -13.60 7.60
CA ARG A 204 23.85 -12.78 8.64
C ARG A 204 22.71 -12.13 9.39
N GLN A 205 22.42 -12.63 10.58
CA GLN A 205 21.50 -11.97 11.50
C GLN A 205 22.11 -10.60 11.86
N GLY A 206 21.62 -9.56 11.17
CA GLY A 206 21.88 -8.20 11.60
C GLY A 206 21.12 -7.96 12.91
N TYR A 207 21.84 -7.70 13.99
CA TYR A 207 21.42 -7.03 15.23
C TYR A 207 20.29 -7.63 16.10
N ILE A 208 19.59 -8.67 15.70
CA ILE A 208 18.58 -9.33 16.56
C ILE A 208 19.02 -10.77 16.79
N SER A 209 20.02 -10.95 17.65
CA SER A 209 20.26 -12.27 18.24
C SER A 209 19.22 -12.50 19.32
N ASN A 210 18.01 -12.89 18.92
CA ASN A 210 17.04 -13.41 19.84
C ASN A 210 17.31 -14.92 19.96
N PRO A 211 17.72 -15.44 21.13
CA PRO A 211 18.07 -16.85 21.30
C PRO A 211 16.90 -17.81 21.04
N ASN A 212 15.72 -17.29 20.83
CA ASN A 212 14.50 -18.07 20.55
C ASN A 212 14.24 -18.28 19.06
N TYR A 213 15.06 -17.72 18.14
CA TYR A 213 14.91 -17.92 16.70
C TYR A 213 15.91 -18.94 16.19
N ASP A 214 15.43 -19.77 15.27
CA ASP A 214 16.20 -20.79 14.58
C ASP A 214 17.36 -20.14 13.80
N ASN A 215 18.59 -20.58 14.05
CA ASN A 215 19.79 -20.04 13.41
C ASN A 215 19.95 -20.50 11.95
N ASP A 216 19.03 -21.36 11.46
CA ASP A 216 19.10 -21.98 10.13
C ASP A 216 18.30 -21.21 9.06
N LEU A 217 18.04 -19.92 9.29
CA LEU A 217 17.36 -19.06 8.32
C LEU A 217 18.30 -18.65 7.20
N ILE A 218 17.87 -18.87 5.96
CA ILE A 218 18.56 -18.45 4.75
C ILE A 218 17.91 -17.20 4.20
N GLN A 219 18.73 -16.20 3.88
CA GLN A 219 18.24 -14.95 3.28
C GLN A 219 18.14 -15.11 1.77
N LEU A 220 16.96 -14.85 1.25
CA LEU A 220 16.66 -14.80 -0.17
C LEU A 220 16.31 -13.36 -0.56
N LEU A 221 16.91 -12.89 -1.65
CA LEU A 221 16.53 -11.64 -2.29
C LEU A 221 15.51 -11.95 -3.39
N TYR A 222 14.27 -11.52 -3.19
CA TYR A 222 13.23 -11.46 -4.21
C TYR A 222 13.34 -10.11 -4.88
N PHE A 223 13.49 -10.06 -6.17
CA PHE A 223 13.64 -8.80 -6.88
C PHE A 223 12.89 -8.78 -8.20
N GLU A 224 12.51 -7.57 -8.59
CA GLU A 224 11.91 -7.28 -9.88
C GLU A 224 12.65 -6.10 -10.51
N TYR A 225 12.80 -6.13 -11.83
CA TYR A 225 13.39 -5.01 -12.57
C TYR A 225 12.72 -4.82 -13.92
N LYS A 226 12.65 -3.55 -14.33
CA LYS A 226 12.13 -3.16 -15.64
C LYS A 226 13.25 -3.26 -16.67
N THR A 227 12.91 -3.77 -17.86
CA THR A 227 13.78 -3.76 -19.02
C THR A 227 12.95 -3.53 -20.26
N TYR A 228 13.60 -3.37 -21.41
CA TYR A 228 12.92 -3.15 -22.67
C TYR A 228 12.95 -4.44 -23.49
N HIS A 229 11.82 -4.70 -24.16
CA HIS A 229 11.66 -5.78 -25.10
C HIS A 229 11.11 -5.21 -26.40
N ASP A 230 11.72 -5.59 -27.53
CA ASP A 230 11.30 -5.12 -28.83
C ASP A 230 10.23 -6.05 -29.41
N GLN A 231 9.04 -5.52 -29.61
CA GLN A 231 7.99 -6.21 -30.35
C GLN A 231 8.12 -5.89 -31.82
N VAL A 232 8.30 -6.92 -32.63
CA VAL A 232 8.42 -6.80 -34.08
C VAL A 232 7.13 -7.25 -34.75
N PHE A 233 6.58 -6.40 -35.58
CA PHE A 233 5.37 -6.65 -36.35
C PHE A 233 5.68 -6.68 -37.84
N LYS A 234 5.16 -7.69 -38.52
CA LYS A 234 5.10 -7.75 -39.98
C LYS A 234 3.72 -7.30 -40.43
N ILE A 235 3.64 -6.15 -41.08
CA ILE A 235 2.42 -5.63 -41.67
C ILE A 235 2.42 -6.02 -43.14
N LYS A 236 1.49 -6.88 -43.53
CA LYS A 236 1.31 -7.31 -44.91
C LYS A 236 0.10 -6.65 -45.49
N THR A 237 0.28 -5.92 -46.59
CA THR A 237 -0.83 -5.33 -47.39
C THR A 237 -1.33 -6.38 -48.37
N THR A 238 -2.60 -6.70 -48.36
CA THR A 238 -3.25 -7.63 -49.27
C THR A 238 -3.62 -6.88 -50.54
N GLU A 239 -3.76 -7.57 -51.67
CA GLU A 239 -4.15 -7.00 -52.95
C GLU A 239 -5.44 -6.18 -52.92
N ASN A 240 -6.31 -6.43 -51.95
CA ASN A 240 -7.54 -5.69 -51.68
C ASN A 240 -7.35 -4.47 -50.76
N GLY A 241 -6.11 -4.05 -50.47
CA GLY A 241 -5.81 -2.90 -49.60
C GLY A 241 -6.00 -3.16 -48.09
N LEU A 242 -6.31 -4.40 -47.69
CA LEU A 242 -6.44 -4.77 -46.26
C LEU A 242 -5.06 -5.04 -45.67
N GLU A 243 -4.77 -4.41 -44.53
CA GLU A 243 -3.53 -4.66 -43.78
C GLU A 243 -3.73 -5.77 -42.77
N LYS A 244 -2.84 -6.78 -42.82
CA LYS A 244 -2.77 -7.86 -41.84
C LYS A 244 -1.48 -7.74 -41.07
N THR A 245 -1.59 -7.54 -39.74
CA THR A 245 -0.47 -7.44 -38.82
C THR A 245 -0.22 -8.78 -38.16
N LEU A 246 1.03 -9.26 -38.20
CA LEU A 246 1.49 -10.47 -37.55
C LEU A 246 2.66 -10.13 -36.62
N GLN A 247 2.57 -10.50 -35.36
CA GLN A 247 3.70 -10.41 -34.43
C GLN A 247 4.72 -11.48 -34.79
N LYS A 248 5.99 -11.11 -34.80
CA LYS A 248 7.13 -11.96 -35.09
C LYS A 248 8.12 -11.93 -33.93
N GLU A 249 9.05 -12.86 -33.94
CA GLU A 249 10.17 -12.92 -32.98
C GLU A 249 11.09 -11.71 -33.18
N ASP A 250 11.79 -11.32 -32.13
CA ASP A 250 12.64 -10.12 -32.09
C ASP A 250 13.73 -10.10 -33.17
N PHE A 251 14.24 -11.27 -33.49
CA PHE A 251 15.28 -11.46 -34.52
C PHE A 251 14.76 -11.44 -35.95
N PHE A 252 13.44 -11.25 -36.14
CA PHE A 252 12.87 -11.19 -37.49
C PHE A 252 13.36 -9.96 -38.23
N ASN A 253 14.33 -10.14 -39.11
CA ASN A 253 14.88 -9.10 -39.99
C ASN A 253 14.93 -9.59 -41.44
N PRO A 254 13.76 -9.67 -42.11
CA PRO A 254 13.71 -10.14 -43.51
C PRO A 254 14.25 -9.06 -44.44
N PRO A 255 14.71 -9.45 -45.64
CA PRO A 255 15.07 -8.49 -46.68
C PRO A 255 13.86 -7.63 -47.04
N PRO A 256 14.05 -6.34 -47.41
CA PRO A 256 12.98 -5.46 -47.80
C PRO A 256 12.16 -6.03 -48.98
N SER A 257 10.84 -5.95 -48.86
CA SER A 257 9.90 -6.44 -49.88
C SER A 257 8.74 -5.46 -50.00
N ASP A 258 8.28 -5.25 -51.21
CA ASP A 258 7.14 -4.35 -51.49
C ASP A 258 5.81 -4.85 -50.87
N ASN A 259 5.75 -6.13 -50.51
CA ASN A 259 4.53 -6.78 -49.99
C ASN A 259 4.35 -6.67 -48.49
N PHE A 260 5.33 -6.19 -47.72
CA PHE A 260 5.19 -6.03 -46.30
C PHE A 260 6.16 -4.99 -45.71
N ASN A 261 5.73 -4.36 -44.60
CA ASN A 261 6.55 -3.48 -43.79
C ASN A 261 6.89 -4.16 -42.46
N ARG A 262 8.13 -3.96 -41.98
CA ARG A 262 8.54 -4.31 -40.63
C ARG A 262 8.41 -3.06 -39.75
N VAL A 263 7.61 -3.17 -38.70
CA VAL A 263 7.49 -2.15 -37.67
C VAL A 263 7.91 -2.75 -36.34
N SER A 264 8.82 -2.10 -35.64
CA SER A 264 9.21 -2.48 -34.28
C SER A 264 8.86 -1.39 -33.30
N ARG A 265 8.41 -1.78 -32.13
CA ARG A 265 8.24 -0.88 -30.97
C ARG A 265 8.91 -1.48 -29.77
N SER A 266 9.52 -0.65 -28.96
CA SER A 266 10.09 -1.06 -27.67
C SER A 266 9.04 -0.89 -26.58
N ILE A 267 8.83 -1.91 -25.79
CA ILE A 267 7.93 -1.89 -24.64
C ILE A 267 8.69 -2.27 -23.38
N GLU A 268 8.30 -1.68 -22.26
CA GLU A 268 8.82 -2.12 -20.98
C GLU A 268 8.23 -3.48 -20.60
N VAL A 269 9.08 -4.33 -20.04
CA VAL A 269 8.72 -5.63 -19.48
C VAL A 269 9.33 -5.77 -18.10
N LEU A 270 8.69 -6.58 -17.26
CA LEU A 270 9.10 -6.84 -15.90
C LEU A 270 9.71 -8.23 -15.81
N TYR A 271 10.93 -8.31 -15.28
CA TYR A 271 11.56 -9.57 -14.92
C TYR A 271 11.54 -9.74 -13.41
N SER A 272 11.25 -10.94 -12.95
CA SER A 272 11.31 -11.33 -11.55
C SER A 272 12.38 -12.38 -11.32
N GLY A 273 13.08 -12.27 -10.21
CA GLY A 273 14.12 -13.21 -9.84
C GLY A 273 14.20 -13.45 -8.33
N VAL A 274 14.78 -14.57 -7.98
CA VAL A 274 15.07 -14.95 -6.59
C VAL A 274 16.51 -15.42 -6.50
N LYS A 275 17.28 -14.78 -5.62
CA LYS A 275 18.71 -15.09 -5.42
C LYS A 275 18.99 -15.38 -3.96
N VAL A 276 19.84 -16.37 -3.72
CA VAL A 276 20.37 -16.64 -2.37
C VAL A 276 21.43 -15.61 -2.02
N MET A 277 21.27 -14.93 -0.87
CA MET A 277 22.23 -13.95 -0.42
C MET A 277 23.53 -14.61 0.02
N GLY A 278 24.65 -14.03 -0.45
CA GLY A 278 25.99 -14.57 -0.18
C GLY A 278 26.43 -15.72 -1.09
N ALA A 279 25.51 -16.35 -1.84
CA ALA A 279 25.83 -17.39 -2.81
C ALA A 279 25.65 -16.90 -4.25
N PRO A 280 26.37 -17.45 -5.23
CA PRO A 280 26.21 -17.11 -6.63
C PRO A 280 24.92 -17.69 -7.24
N GLN A 281 24.19 -18.51 -6.49
CA GLN A 281 23.06 -19.28 -6.96
C GLN A 281 21.81 -18.41 -7.16
N MET A 282 21.26 -18.49 -8.38
CA MET A 282 19.99 -17.89 -8.77
C MET A 282 18.93 -18.98 -8.75
N LEU A 283 17.87 -18.81 -7.97
CA LEU A 283 16.79 -19.80 -7.86
C LEU A 283 15.75 -19.63 -8.95
N LYS A 284 15.42 -18.39 -9.28
CA LYS A 284 14.43 -18.02 -10.28
C LYS A 284 14.88 -16.80 -11.03
N TRP A 285 14.67 -16.78 -12.34
CA TRP A 285 14.81 -15.59 -13.17
C TRP A 285 13.97 -15.75 -14.43
N GLU A 286 12.85 -15.06 -14.48
CA GLU A 286 11.91 -15.17 -15.59
C GLU A 286 11.19 -13.86 -15.83
N MET A 287 10.62 -13.69 -17.01
CA MET A 287 9.73 -12.60 -17.32
C MET A 287 8.38 -12.82 -16.61
N SER A 288 7.90 -11.80 -15.91
CA SER A 288 6.62 -11.86 -15.19
C SER A 288 5.46 -12.07 -16.17
N GLU A 289 4.63 -13.08 -15.93
CA GLU A 289 3.46 -13.38 -16.78
C GLU A 289 2.35 -12.32 -16.59
N ASN A 290 2.17 -11.81 -15.37
CA ASN A 290 1.07 -10.92 -14.98
C ASN A 290 1.54 -9.46 -14.84
N MET A 291 1.93 -8.85 -15.94
CA MET A 291 2.34 -7.46 -15.96
C MET A 291 1.13 -6.54 -16.05
N THR A 292 1.02 -5.59 -15.11
CA THR A 292 0.03 -4.52 -15.16
C THR A 292 0.60 -3.29 -15.84
N ARG A 293 -0.22 -2.64 -16.68
CA ARG A 293 0.18 -1.47 -17.46
C ARG A 293 -0.74 -0.30 -17.19
N PRO A 294 -0.22 0.95 -17.08
CA PRO A 294 -1.06 2.13 -16.94
C PRO A 294 -1.91 2.34 -18.20
N LYS A 295 -3.16 2.77 -18.01
CA LYS A 295 -4.08 3.06 -19.13
C LYS A 295 -3.59 4.22 -20.00
N SER A 296 -2.82 5.15 -19.42
CA SER A 296 -2.27 6.31 -20.12
C SER A 296 -1.15 5.95 -21.10
N ASP A 297 -0.37 4.91 -20.81
CA ASP A 297 0.77 4.49 -21.62
C ASP A 297 0.99 2.97 -21.50
N LEU A 298 0.51 2.27 -22.50
CA LEU A 298 0.63 0.80 -22.57
C LEU A 298 2.06 0.31 -22.86
N THR A 299 3.00 1.21 -23.15
CA THR A 299 4.41 0.85 -23.34
C THR A 299 5.14 0.70 -22.01
N LYS A 300 4.63 1.28 -20.92
CA LYS A 300 5.16 1.21 -19.57
C LYS A 300 4.58 0.02 -18.80
N VAL A 301 5.29 -0.40 -17.75
CA VAL A 301 4.85 -1.46 -16.84
C VAL A 301 4.93 -0.99 -15.40
N HIS A 302 3.94 -1.37 -14.58
CA HIS A 302 3.99 -1.18 -13.13
C HIS A 302 4.75 -2.34 -12.46
N MET A 303 5.46 -2.02 -11.37
CA MET A 303 5.99 -3.04 -10.47
C MET A 303 4.85 -3.73 -9.71
N ASN A 304 5.09 -4.96 -9.26
CA ASN A 304 4.14 -5.63 -8.36
C ASN A 304 4.25 -5.13 -6.90
N TYR A 305 5.23 -4.29 -6.63
CA TYR A 305 5.39 -3.60 -5.35
C TYR A 305 4.74 -2.21 -5.44
N ALA A 306 3.85 -1.92 -4.51
CA ALA A 306 3.32 -0.58 -4.29
C ALA A 306 4.01 0.00 -3.06
N ILE A 307 4.78 1.05 -3.26
CA ILE A 307 5.56 1.72 -2.22
C ILE A 307 5.09 3.17 -2.15
N CYS A 308 4.97 3.69 -0.94
CA CYS A 308 4.60 5.07 -0.70
C CYS A 308 5.48 5.68 0.39
N ALA A 309 6.07 6.84 0.11
CA ALA A 309 6.76 7.67 1.08
C ALA A 309 6.30 9.13 0.90
N PRO A 310 5.27 9.56 1.63
CA PRO A 310 4.62 10.88 1.43
C PRO A 310 5.57 12.07 1.56
N HIS A 311 6.60 11.94 2.37
CA HIS A 311 7.60 12.98 2.62
C HIS A 311 8.98 12.54 2.09
N LEU A 312 9.05 12.31 0.77
CA LEU A 312 10.30 12.02 0.08
C LEU A 312 10.83 13.32 -0.54
N TYR A 313 12.07 13.68 -0.21
CA TYR A 313 12.77 14.81 -0.78
C TYR A 313 14.22 14.46 -1.09
N GLN A 314 14.63 14.57 -2.33
CA GLN A 314 15.97 14.23 -2.80
C GLN A 314 16.46 12.84 -2.33
N GLY A 315 15.58 11.84 -2.40
CA GLY A 315 15.87 10.48 -1.95
C GLY A 315 15.92 10.30 -0.43
N ARG A 316 15.64 11.36 0.35
CA ARG A 316 15.57 11.29 1.81
C ARG A 316 14.11 11.20 2.26
N ILE A 317 13.85 10.20 3.09
CA ILE A 317 12.53 9.95 3.65
C ILE A 317 12.44 10.59 5.02
N ASP A 318 11.39 11.36 5.26
CA ASP A 318 11.10 12.01 6.54
C ASP A 318 9.82 11.40 7.14
N SER A 319 9.91 10.89 8.37
CA SER A 319 8.75 10.33 9.07
C SER A 319 8.05 11.36 9.93
N LEU A 320 6.76 11.13 10.21
CA LEU A 320 6.01 11.97 11.15
C LEU A 320 6.64 11.91 12.54
N VAL A 321 7.02 10.73 13.02
CA VAL A 321 7.68 10.55 14.31
C VAL A 321 9.02 11.27 14.35
N GLY A 322 9.85 11.15 13.29
CA GLY A 322 11.13 11.86 13.19
C GLY A 322 10.99 13.38 13.35
N ARG A 323 9.92 13.96 12.79
CA ARG A 323 9.64 15.40 12.85
C ARG A 323 9.21 15.89 14.24
N ILE A 324 8.55 15.03 15.02
CA ILE A 324 8.06 15.39 16.37
C ILE A 324 9.02 15.00 17.50
N THR A 325 10.09 14.24 17.22
CA THR A 325 11.02 13.77 18.25
C THR A 325 11.64 14.91 19.06
N SER A 326 12.01 16.02 18.42
CA SER A 326 12.58 17.18 19.11
C SER A 326 11.61 17.81 20.12
N PHE A 327 10.31 17.80 19.83
CA PHE A 327 9.27 18.26 20.78
C PHE A 327 9.12 17.29 21.96
N ALA A 328 9.19 15.98 21.70
CA ALA A 328 9.15 14.97 22.75
C ALA A 328 10.35 15.13 23.70
N ASP A 329 11.55 15.40 23.18
CA ASP A 329 12.75 15.65 23.97
C ASP A 329 12.59 16.91 24.84
N MET A 330 12.01 17.99 24.30
CA MET A 330 11.72 19.19 25.08
C MET A 330 10.74 18.92 26.22
N ILE A 331 9.69 18.13 25.97
CA ILE A 331 8.72 17.73 27.00
C ILE A 331 9.41 16.90 28.08
N GLN A 332 10.27 15.97 27.70
CA GLN A 332 11.04 15.15 28.63
C GLN A 332 11.96 16.01 29.51
N LEU A 333 12.71 16.93 28.92
CA LEU A 333 13.57 17.87 29.67
C LEU A 333 12.77 18.76 30.60
N THR A 334 11.61 19.24 30.17
CA THR A 334 10.73 20.07 30.99
C THR A 334 10.17 19.28 32.18
N SER A 335 9.75 18.01 31.93
CA SER A 335 9.29 17.10 32.98
C SER A 335 10.36 16.83 34.03
N LEU A 336 11.60 16.58 33.61
CA LEU A 336 12.73 16.38 34.53
C LEU A 336 13.06 17.63 35.34
N LYS A 337 13.02 18.82 34.71
CA LYS A 337 13.21 20.09 35.42
C LYS A 337 12.09 20.34 36.42
N LEU A 338 10.84 20.04 36.06
CA LEU A 338 9.70 20.19 36.97
C LEU A 338 9.86 19.27 38.18
N GLN A 339 10.24 17.99 37.98
CA GLN A 339 10.53 17.08 39.08
C GLN A 339 11.65 17.61 39.98
N GLN A 340 12.71 18.19 39.39
CA GLN A 340 13.82 18.80 40.13
C GLN A 340 13.35 19.98 41.01
N VAL A 341 12.50 20.83 40.46
CA VAL A 341 11.94 21.98 41.20
C VAL A 341 11.05 21.50 42.35
N ILE A 342 10.14 20.54 42.07
CA ILE A 342 9.24 19.98 43.10
C ILE A 342 10.05 19.32 44.22
N GLN A 343 11.10 18.60 43.94
CA GLN A 343 11.94 17.95 44.94
C GLN A 343 12.77 18.94 45.78
N ARG A 344 13.04 20.12 45.20
CA ARG A 344 13.76 21.20 45.90
C ARG A 344 12.83 22.20 46.61
N MET A 345 11.53 22.10 46.34
CA MET A 345 10.55 22.90 47.08
C MET A 345 10.52 22.42 48.55
N VAL A 346 11.28 23.10 49.37
CA VAL A 346 11.10 22.99 50.81
C VAL A 346 9.78 23.65 51.12
N PRO A 347 8.89 23.07 51.92
CA PRO A 347 7.70 23.78 52.41
C PRO A 347 8.16 25.12 52.99
N ASP A 348 7.56 26.22 52.52
CA ASP A 348 7.84 27.54 53.02
C ASP A 348 7.75 27.50 54.56
N GLY A 349 8.89 27.66 55.19
CA GLY A 349 9.16 27.86 56.57
C GLY A 349 8.15 27.33 57.60
N VAL A 350 8.62 26.63 58.55
CA VAL A 350 7.83 26.38 59.75
C VAL A 350 7.86 27.64 60.57
N PHE A 351 6.70 28.29 60.76
CA PHE A 351 6.57 29.30 61.82
C PHE A 351 6.71 28.60 63.16
N VAL A 352 7.86 28.73 63.76
CA VAL A 352 8.11 28.18 65.08
C VAL A 352 7.97 29.29 66.10
N ASP A 353 7.07 29.17 67.04
CA ASP A 353 7.00 30.04 68.19
C ASP A 353 8.23 29.79 69.06
N VAL A 354 9.19 30.69 68.96
CA VAL A 354 10.47 30.61 69.67
C VAL A 354 10.29 30.62 71.18
N ASP A 355 9.31 31.36 71.68
CA ASP A 355 9.01 31.47 73.13
C ASP A 355 8.37 30.16 73.61
N GLY A 356 7.50 29.51 72.82
CA GLY A 356 6.93 28.19 73.12
C GLY A 356 7.96 27.05 73.06
N LEU A 357 8.96 27.11 72.18
CA LEU A 357 10.07 26.14 72.11
C LEU A 357 11.03 26.30 73.27
N ALA A 358 11.26 27.51 73.79
CA ALA A 358 12.12 27.71 74.93
C ALA A 358 11.52 27.21 76.26
N GLU A 359 10.21 26.95 76.29
CA GLU A 359 9.50 26.30 77.37
C GLU A 359 9.50 24.75 77.30
N VAL A 360 9.94 24.13 76.20
CA VAL A 360 9.96 22.69 76.05
C VAL A 360 11.20 22.11 76.79
N ASP A 361 10.97 21.49 77.90
CA ASP A 361 11.98 20.70 78.61
C ASP A 361 12.18 19.35 77.88
N LEU A 362 13.37 19.15 77.30
CA LEU A 362 13.78 17.92 76.62
C LEU A 362 14.09 16.77 77.57
N GLY A 363 13.77 16.91 78.84
CA GLY A 363 13.95 15.88 79.86
C GLY A 363 15.37 15.75 80.39
N ASN A 364 16.32 16.56 79.93
CA ASN A 364 17.71 16.59 80.38
C ASN A 364 18.05 17.79 81.27
N GLY A 365 17.04 18.58 81.61
CA GLY A 365 17.22 19.80 82.43
C GLY A 365 17.90 20.96 81.68
N THR A 366 17.98 20.86 80.35
CA THR A 366 18.45 21.94 79.46
C THR A 366 17.32 22.39 78.56
N ASN A 367 16.99 23.67 78.62
CA ASN A 367 16.00 24.27 77.73
C ASN A 367 16.57 24.34 76.29
N TYR A 368 15.72 24.02 75.29
CA TYR A 368 16.11 24.12 73.91
C TYR A 368 16.32 25.58 73.52
N ASN A 369 17.53 25.89 73.02
CA ASN A 369 17.81 27.23 72.50
C ASN A 369 17.73 27.18 70.96
N PRO A 370 16.71 27.81 70.33
CA PRO A 370 16.52 27.76 68.88
C PRO A 370 17.51 28.59 68.08
N GLN A 371 18.47 29.26 68.77
CA GLN A 371 19.52 30.07 68.13
C GLN A 371 20.88 29.32 67.99
N GLU A 372 21.03 28.17 68.62
CA GLU A 372 22.15 27.26 68.48
C GLU A 372 21.80 26.11 67.46
#